data_ed016859721b08303165ca792dd8623d
#
_entry.id   ed016859721b08303165ca792dd8623d
#
_cell.length_a   1.000
_cell.length_b   1.000
_cell.length_c   1.000
_cell.angle_alpha   90.00
_cell.angle_beta   90.00
_cell.angle_gamma   90.00
#
_symmetry.space_group_name_H-M   'P 1'
#
loop_
_entity.id
_entity.type
_entity.pdbx_description
1 polymer ?
#
loop_
_entity_poly.entity_id
_entity_poly.type
_entity_poly.pdbx_seq_one_letter_code
_entity_poly.pdbx_strand_id
1 'polypeptide(L)'
;MTKKKILTLALAALIAVTAITSASVAYFTDTGTARNVFTMGNVNITLDEAPVDEFGQATDGDRVTENEYGTEAAYPGAVLDKDPTVHNTGSNPAYVRATVNVSNWMNLVAAYYPEFEATFPNDDYKAALNLLVGELGDGWSVVGVEAGDTFTVGRFDAKFVLKYDSVVAPGEDTSPMFTQVKIPVGIDNANAASFNEIKIVAQAVQENGFETWEDAFDAFDGN
;
A
#
# COMPACT_ATOMS: atom_id res chain seq x y z
N MET A 1 -85.88 -33.71 8.34
CA MET A 1 -85.23 -32.35 8.19
C MET A 1 -85.53 -31.84 6.77
N THR A 2 -85.97 -30.62 6.65
CA THR A 2 -86.25 -30.05 5.32
C THR A 2 -84.94 -29.72 4.59
N LYS A 3 -84.94 -29.87 3.25
CA LYS A 3 -83.76 -29.60 2.41
C LYS A 3 -83.09 -28.25 2.71
N LYS A 4 -83.85 -27.24 3.13
CA LYS A 4 -83.38 -25.91 3.55
C LYS A 4 -82.50 -25.98 4.83
N LYS A 5 -82.88 -26.81 5.82
CA LYS A 5 -82.11 -26.98 7.09
C LYS A 5 -80.78 -27.70 6.85
N ILE A 6 -80.75 -28.62 5.88
CA ILE A 6 -79.53 -29.33 5.52
C ILE A 6 -78.56 -28.37 4.80
N LEU A 7 -79.08 -27.50 3.91
CA LEU A 7 -78.28 -26.54 3.15
C LEU A 7 -77.68 -25.48 4.08
N THR A 8 -78.41 -24.97 5.06
CA THR A 8 -77.91 -24.03 6.04
C THR A 8 -76.85 -24.64 6.96
N LEU A 9 -77.03 -25.90 7.34
CA LEU A 9 -76.02 -26.59 8.19
C LEU A 9 -74.72 -26.84 7.38
N ALA A 10 -74.85 -27.23 6.14
CA ALA A 10 -73.71 -27.42 5.23
C ALA A 10 -72.90 -26.11 5.00
N LEU A 11 -73.66 -25.00 4.80
CA LEU A 11 -73.04 -23.67 4.62
C LEU A 11 -72.31 -23.17 5.89
N ALA A 12 -72.95 -23.38 7.08
CA ALA A 12 -72.33 -23.05 8.36
C ALA A 12 -71.06 -23.86 8.65
N ALA A 13 -71.06 -25.16 8.28
CA ALA A 13 -69.87 -26.00 8.42
C ALA A 13 -68.72 -25.56 7.48
N LEU A 14 -69.08 -25.16 6.24
CA LEU A 14 -68.09 -24.64 5.30
C LEU A 14 -67.39 -23.35 5.78
N ILE A 15 -68.18 -22.41 6.35
CA ILE A 15 -67.68 -21.18 6.91
C ILE A 15 -66.78 -21.44 8.16
N ALA A 16 -67.17 -22.40 9.00
CA ALA A 16 -66.34 -22.76 10.14
C ALA A 16 -65.00 -23.40 9.76
N VAL A 17 -64.97 -24.21 8.73
CA VAL A 17 -63.71 -24.81 8.24
C VAL A 17 -62.77 -23.76 7.64
N THR A 18 -63.30 -22.79 6.88
CA THR A 18 -62.48 -21.70 6.32
C THR A 18 -61.96 -20.76 7.39
N ALA A 19 -62.70 -20.49 8.48
CA ALA A 19 -62.24 -19.66 9.59
C ALA A 19 -61.12 -20.35 10.41
N ILE A 20 -61.19 -21.64 10.59
CA ILE A 20 -60.15 -22.41 11.31
C ILE A 20 -58.84 -22.50 10.49
N THR A 21 -58.94 -22.71 9.16
CA THR A 21 -57.76 -22.74 8.30
C THR A 21 -57.08 -21.40 8.16
N SER A 22 -57.82 -20.29 8.10
CA SER A 22 -57.23 -18.95 8.04
C SER A 22 -56.57 -18.53 9.38
N ALA A 23 -57.15 -18.96 10.52
CA ALA A 23 -56.55 -18.70 11.85
C ALA A 23 -55.27 -19.51 12.08
N SER A 24 -55.22 -20.76 11.56
CA SER A 24 -54.00 -21.59 11.71
C SER A 24 -52.84 -21.15 10.82
N VAL A 25 -53.13 -20.56 9.65
CA VAL A 25 -52.05 -20.02 8.80
C VAL A 25 -51.46 -18.72 9.38
N ALA A 26 -52.30 -17.91 10.08
CA ALA A 26 -51.80 -16.71 10.77
C ALA A 26 -50.93 -16.96 11.99
N TYR A 27 -51.01 -18.20 12.57
CA TYR A 27 -50.27 -18.55 13.80
C TYR A 27 -48.84 -19.08 13.56
N PHE A 28 -48.44 -19.35 12.30
CA PHE A 28 -47.12 -19.90 11.96
C PHE A 28 -46.24 -18.96 11.18
N THR A 29 -46.62 -17.70 10.96
CA THR A 29 -45.77 -16.69 10.36
C THR A 29 -45.22 -15.73 11.41
N ASP A 30 -44.33 -16.23 12.24
CA ASP A 30 -43.40 -15.40 12.99
C ASP A 30 -42.18 -15.15 12.08
N THR A 31 -42.13 -13.99 11.44
CA THR A 31 -40.97 -13.53 10.66
C THR A 31 -40.01 -12.84 11.63
N GLY A 32 -39.15 -13.62 12.25
CA GLY A 32 -37.98 -13.08 12.93
C GLY A 32 -37.03 -12.45 11.91
N THR A 33 -37.01 -11.12 11.82
CA THR A 33 -36.00 -10.39 11.05
C THR A 33 -34.73 -10.27 11.91
N ALA A 34 -33.72 -11.08 11.60
CA ALA A 34 -32.37 -10.87 12.13
C ALA A 34 -31.70 -9.81 11.25
N ARG A 35 -31.38 -8.65 11.85
CA ARG A 35 -30.56 -7.62 11.21
C ARG A 35 -29.11 -7.89 11.53
N ASN A 36 -28.35 -8.41 10.57
CA ASN A 36 -26.92 -8.51 10.68
C ASN A 36 -26.32 -7.16 10.21
N VAL A 37 -25.63 -6.47 11.10
CA VAL A 37 -24.85 -5.27 10.76
C VAL A 37 -23.43 -5.73 10.56
N PHE A 38 -22.93 -5.62 9.34
CA PHE A 38 -21.53 -5.84 9.01
C PHE A 38 -20.82 -4.49 9.03
N THR A 39 -19.83 -4.32 9.88
CA THR A 39 -18.92 -3.19 9.83
C THR A 39 -17.69 -3.68 9.06
N MET A 40 -17.47 -3.13 7.88
CA MET A 40 -16.25 -3.39 7.13
C MET A 40 -15.16 -2.48 7.67
N GLY A 41 -14.00 -3.06 7.99
CA GLY A 41 -12.78 -2.31 8.24
C GLY A 41 -12.24 -1.73 6.93
N ASN A 42 -11.37 -0.74 7.04
CA ASN A 42 -10.67 -0.16 5.90
C ASN A 42 -9.15 -0.23 6.10
N VAL A 43 -8.45 -0.31 4.99
CA VAL A 43 -7.01 -0.03 4.93
C VAL A 43 -6.84 1.42 4.51
N ASN A 44 -6.08 2.16 5.27
CA ASN A 44 -5.68 3.52 4.95
C ASN A 44 -4.26 3.73 5.49
N ILE A 45 -3.40 4.28 4.65
CA ILE A 45 -2.01 4.56 5.02
C ILE A 45 -1.66 6.00 4.69
N THR A 46 -0.71 6.55 5.42
CA THR A 46 0.02 7.76 5.05
C THR A 46 1.49 7.44 4.94
N LEU A 47 2.18 8.18 4.08
CA LEU A 47 3.63 8.13 3.90
C LEU A 47 4.14 9.54 4.10
N ASP A 48 5.10 9.71 4.99
CA ASP A 48 5.73 10.98 5.28
C ASP A 48 7.16 10.79 5.78
N GLU A 49 7.87 11.90 5.96
CA GLU A 49 9.25 11.94 6.42
C GLU A 49 9.49 13.17 7.29
N ALA A 50 10.57 13.18 8.07
CA ALA A 50 10.98 14.35 8.84
C ALA A 50 11.28 15.53 7.89
N PRO A 51 10.93 16.77 8.26
CA PRO A 51 11.33 17.94 7.50
C PRO A 51 12.85 18.14 7.60
N VAL A 52 13.44 18.71 6.55
CA VAL A 52 14.88 18.98 6.50
C VAL A 52 15.17 20.48 6.45
N ASP A 53 16.35 20.86 6.91
CA ASP A 53 16.87 22.22 6.79
C ASP A 53 17.49 22.50 5.39
N GLU A 54 18.03 23.70 5.22
CA GLU A 54 18.70 24.12 3.98
C GLU A 54 19.94 23.30 3.62
N PHE A 55 20.49 22.54 4.58
CA PHE A 55 21.64 21.66 4.39
C PHE A 55 21.23 20.18 4.21
N GLY A 56 19.94 19.89 4.19
CA GLY A 56 19.40 18.52 4.03
C GLY A 56 19.51 17.66 5.27
N GLN A 57 19.60 18.28 6.47
CA GLN A 57 19.60 17.58 7.74
C GLN A 57 18.20 17.59 8.37
N ALA A 58 17.80 16.46 8.95
CA ALA A 58 16.48 16.33 9.60
C ALA A 58 16.34 17.35 10.75
N THR A 59 15.15 17.93 10.85
CA THR A 59 14.79 18.89 11.90
C THR A 59 13.58 18.40 12.71
N ASP A 60 13.46 18.96 13.93
CA ASP A 60 12.27 18.73 14.75
C ASP A 60 11.10 19.57 14.19
N GLY A 61 10.07 18.90 13.66
CA GLY A 61 8.89 19.54 13.10
C GLY A 61 7.82 18.52 12.74
N ASP A 62 6.69 19.02 12.27
CA ASP A 62 5.63 18.17 11.75
C ASP A 62 6.15 17.44 10.50
N ARG A 63 5.93 16.12 10.43
CA ARG A 63 6.35 15.31 9.30
C ARG A 63 5.68 15.79 8.01
N VAL A 64 6.41 15.68 6.91
CA VAL A 64 6.00 16.20 5.59
C VAL A 64 5.93 15.08 4.57
N THR A 65 5.10 15.28 3.55
CA THR A 65 4.99 14.32 2.44
C THR A 65 6.01 14.55 1.34
N GLU A 66 6.74 15.67 1.38
CA GLU A 66 7.73 16.07 0.40
C GLU A 66 8.77 16.98 1.03
N ASN A 67 10.05 16.70 0.79
CA ASN A 67 11.17 17.57 1.10
C ASN A 67 11.81 18.08 -0.20
N GLU A 68 12.13 19.35 -0.24
CA GLU A 68 12.90 19.97 -1.31
C GLU A 68 14.34 20.24 -0.84
N TYR A 69 15.31 19.73 -1.60
CA TYR A 69 16.73 19.90 -1.32
C TYR A 69 17.33 20.95 -2.28
N GLY A 70 17.71 22.10 -1.72
CA GLY A 70 18.36 23.16 -2.47
C GLY A 70 19.81 22.84 -2.86
N THR A 71 20.43 23.78 -3.58
CA THR A 71 21.83 23.65 -4.04
C THR A 71 22.84 23.61 -2.91
N GLU A 72 22.51 24.14 -1.75
CA GLU A 72 23.37 24.10 -0.55
C GLU A 72 23.39 22.70 0.08
N ALA A 73 22.32 21.89 -0.10
CA ALA A 73 22.21 20.53 0.39
C ALA A 73 22.66 19.50 -0.66
N ALA A 74 22.22 19.66 -1.91
CA ALA A 74 22.38 18.69 -2.97
C ALA A 74 23.63 18.96 -3.84
N TYR A 75 24.79 18.53 -3.37
CA TYR A 75 26.06 18.63 -4.10
C TYR A 75 26.77 17.25 -4.16
N PRO A 76 27.71 17.03 -5.11
CA PRO A 76 28.45 15.76 -5.19
C PRO A 76 29.13 15.40 -3.88
N GLY A 77 28.82 14.20 -3.36
CA GLY A 77 29.32 13.70 -2.07
C GLY A 77 28.48 14.08 -0.85
N ALA A 78 27.40 14.85 -1.02
CA ALA A 78 26.48 15.15 0.08
C ALA A 78 25.77 13.89 0.60
N VAL A 79 25.46 13.93 1.89
CA VAL A 79 24.61 12.95 2.56
C VAL A 79 23.41 13.73 3.11
N LEU A 80 22.22 13.36 2.62
CA LEU A 80 20.97 14.00 2.97
C LEU A 80 20.19 13.09 3.90
N ASP A 81 19.64 13.62 4.98
CA ASP A 81 18.75 12.84 5.85
C ASP A 81 17.42 12.58 5.15
N LYS A 82 16.90 11.37 5.33
CA LYS A 82 15.64 10.95 4.75
C LYS A 82 15.11 9.72 5.49
N ASP A 83 13.88 9.80 6.00
CA ASP A 83 13.29 8.75 6.83
C ASP A 83 11.85 8.39 6.42
N PRO A 84 11.60 8.05 5.14
CA PRO A 84 10.26 7.75 4.67
C PRO A 84 9.64 6.60 5.47
N THR A 85 8.51 6.89 6.11
CA THR A 85 7.81 6.00 7.04
C THR A 85 6.35 5.85 6.63
N VAL A 86 5.83 4.63 6.67
CA VAL A 86 4.42 4.34 6.39
C VAL A 86 3.68 4.16 7.71
N HIS A 87 2.56 4.86 7.86
CA HIS A 87 1.67 4.79 9.01
C HIS A 87 0.36 4.13 8.61
N ASN A 88 -0.08 3.11 9.35
CA ASN A 88 -1.39 2.50 9.15
C ASN A 88 -2.45 3.29 9.93
N THR A 89 -3.11 4.21 9.24
CA THR A 89 -4.22 5.02 9.80
C THR A 89 -5.59 4.38 9.62
N GLY A 90 -5.62 3.16 9.06
CA GLY A 90 -6.82 2.37 8.86
C GLY A 90 -7.29 1.65 10.14
N SER A 91 -8.30 0.82 9.99
CA SER A 91 -8.85 0.00 11.07
C SER A 91 -8.49 -1.49 10.97
N ASN A 92 -7.81 -1.89 9.89
CA ASN A 92 -7.37 -3.27 9.67
C ASN A 92 -5.84 -3.36 9.67
N PRO A 93 -5.28 -4.47 10.18
CA PRO A 93 -3.87 -4.80 9.95
C PRO A 93 -3.59 -4.95 8.44
N ALA A 94 -2.40 -4.52 8.00
CA ALA A 94 -2.08 -4.49 6.59
C ALA A 94 -0.65 -4.96 6.29
N TYR A 95 -0.50 -5.65 5.16
CA TYR A 95 0.78 -5.83 4.49
C TYR A 95 1.13 -4.55 3.74
N VAL A 96 2.40 -4.18 3.77
CA VAL A 96 2.90 -2.95 3.13
C VAL A 96 3.92 -3.27 2.06
N ARG A 97 3.78 -2.60 0.92
CA ARG A 97 4.72 -2.55 -0.19
C ARG A 97 5.07 -1.09 -0.47
N ALA A 98 6.33 -0.83 -0.78
CA ALA A 98 6.74 0.47 -1.28
C ALA A 98 7.45 0.33 -2.61
N THR A 99 7.32 1.33 -3.48
CA THR A 99 8.13 1.45 -4.68
C THR A 99 8.96 2.71 -4.58
N VAL A 100 10.27 2.56 -4.77
CA VAL A 100 11.25 3.66 -4.80
C VAL A 100 11.70 3.84 -6.24
N ASN A 101 11.19 4.88 -6.90
CA ASN A 101 11.61 5.24 -8.25
C ASN A 101 12.73 6.28 -8.18
N VAL A 102 13.90 5.91 -8.71
CA VAL A 102 15.09 6.76 -8.73
C VAL A 102 15.30 7.25 -10.15
N SER A 103 15.18 8.56 -10.35
CA SER A 103 15.36 9.18 -11.66
C SER A 103 16.81 9.07 -12.13
N ASN A 104 16.97 8.89 -13.44
CA ASN A 104 18.25 8.81 -14.11
C ASN A 104 19.26 7.83 -13.47
N TRP A 105 18.74 6.67 -13.05
CA TRP A 105 19.48 5.62 -12.35
C TRP A 105 20.78 5.22 -13.06
N MET A 106 20.75 5.15 -14.40
CA MET A 106 21.90 4.73 -15.21
C MET A 106 23.12 5.63 -14.96
N ASN A 107 22.93 6.96 -14.99
CA ASN A 107 24.03 7.89 -14.76
C ASN A 107 24.49 7.90 -13.30
N LEU A 108 23.56 7.63 -12.39
CA LEU A 108 23.86 7.52 -10.97
C LEU A 108 24.73 6.30 -10.68
N VAL A 109 24.38 5.14 -11.25
CA VAL A 109 25.19 3.91 -11.15
C VAL A 109 26.55 4.10 -11.83
N ALA A 110 26.62 4.72 -13.01
CA ALA A 110 27.89 5.00 -13.69
C ALA A 110 28.82 5.93 -12.89
N ALA A 111 28.25 6.84 -12.06
CA ALA A 111 29.03 7.69 -11.19
C ALA A 111 29.63 6.93 -9.98
N TYR A 112 28.98 5.86 -9.53
CA TYR A 112 29.53 4.98 -8.48
C TYR A 112 30.47 3.91 -9.04
N TYR A 113 30.12 3.36 -10.23
CA TYR A 113 30.80 2.25 -10.87
C TYR A 113 31.09 2.59 -12.35
N PRO A 114 32.19 3.27 -12.66
CA PRO A 114 32.54 3.64 -14.04
C PRO A 114 32.66 2.45 -15.02
N GLU A 115 32.89 1.23 -14.48
CA GLU A 115 33.07 0.00 -15.28
C GLU A 115 31.78 -0.86 -15.32
N PHE A 116 30.65 -0.35 -14.83
CA PHE A 116 29.40 -1.09 -14.73
C PHE A 116 28.71 -1.20 -16.10
N GLU A 117 28.63 -2.41 -16.65
CA GLU A 117 27.78 -2.70 -17.80
C GLU A 117 26.36 -3.04 -17.30
N ALA A 118 25.44 -2.11 -17.50
CA ALA A 118 24.06 -2.25 -17.04
C ALA A 118 23.31 -3.33 -17.84
N THR A 119 23.23 -4.54 -17.31
CA THR A 119 22.22 -5.52 -17.70
C THR A 119 21.09 -5.52 -16.66
N PHE A 120 19.90 -5.17 -17.10
CA PHE A 120 18.73 -5.08 -16.23
C PHE A 120 17.92 -6.38 -16.27
N PRO A 121 17.31 -6.91 -15.16
CA PRO A 121 17.56 -6.67 -13.74
C PRO A 121 18.54 -7.72 -13.14
N ASN A 122 19.45 -7.31 -12.29
CA ASN A 122 20.34 -8.23 -11.57
C ASN A 122 20.52 -7.84 -10.10
N ASP A 123 21.22 -8.67 -9.33
CA ASP A 123 21.46 -8.41 -7.89
C ASP A 123 22.35 -7.17 -7.65
N ASP A 124 23.10 -6.74 -8.65
CA ASP A 124 23.97 -5.55 -8.55
C ASP A 124 23.15 -4.27 -8.37
N TYR A 125 21.91 -4.21 -8.90
CA TYR A 125 21.00 -3.08 -8.66
C TYR A 125 20.60 -2.93 -7.20
N LYS A 126 20.40 -4.04 -6.48
CA LYS A 126 20.12 -4.02 -5.04
C LYS A 126 21.31 -3.46 -4.27
N ALA A 127 22.53 -3.90 -4.63
CA ALA A 127 23.76 -3.39 -4.04
C ALA A 127 23.94 -1.90 -4.35
N ALA A 128 23.63 -1.47 -5.57
CA ALA A 128 23.71 -0.06 -5.96
C ALA A 128 22.68 0.81 -5.23
N LEU A 129 21.46 0.30 -4.96
CA LEU A 129 20.49 1.03 -4.11
C LEU A 129 21.08 1.27 -2.71
N ASN A 130 21.70 0.27 -2.11
CA ASN A 130 22.33 0.41 -0.80
C ASN A 130 23.47 1.45 -0.79
N LEU A 131 24.17 1.65 -1.90
CA LEU A 131 25.14 2.74 -2.00
C LEU A 131 24.48 4.13 -1.99
N LEU A 132 23.31 4.24 -2.60
CA LEU A 132 22.56 5.48 -2.64
C LEU A 132 21.91 5.78 -1.27
N VAL A 133 21.21 4.80 -0.69
CA VAL A 133 20.40 5.02 0.52
C VAL A 133 21.09 4.54 1.81
N GLY A 134 22.25 3.88 1.73
CA GLY A 134 22.84 3.17 2.82
C GLY A 134 22.15 1.82 3.05
N GLU A 135 22.01 1.43 4.30
CA GLU A 135 21.27 0.22 4.64
C GLU A 135 19.75 0.52 4.64
N LEU A 136 18.95 -0.45 4.20
CA LEU A 136 17.51 -0.40 4.38
C LEU A 136 17.19 -0.54 5.88
N GLY A 137 16.10 0.09 6.28
CA GLY A 137 15.59 -0.03 7.65
C GLY A 137 15.17 -1.45 8.00
N ASP A 138 15.09 -1.72 9.29
CA ASP A 138 14.70 -3.03 9.83
C ASP A 138 13.34 -3.47 9.26
N GLY A 139 13.27 -4.71 8.80
CA GLY A 139 12.06 -5.29 8.20
C GLY A 139 11.81 -4.89 6.74
N TRP A 140 12.65 -4.05 6.12
CA TRP A 140 12.55 -3.73 4.71
C TRP A 140 13.51 -4.56 3.87
N SER A 141 13.00 -5.08 2.75
CA SER A 141 13.80 -5.86 1.79
C SER A 141 13.41 -5.52 0.35
N VAL A 142 14.39 -5.57 -0.57
CA VAL A 142 14.13 -5.41 -2.02
C VAL A 142 13.69 -6.75 -2.58
N VAL A 143 12.47 -6.82 -3.09
CA VAL A 143 11.89 -8.03 -3.69
C VAL A 143 11.83 -7.96 -5.22
N GLY A 144 11.96 -6.77 -5.81
CA GLY A 144 11.94 -6.59 -7.26
C GLY A 144 12.66 -5.32 -7.69
N VAL A 145 13.12 -5.33 -8.94
CA VAL A 145 13.66 -4.13 -9.62
C VAL A 145 13.08 -4.11 -11.03
N GLU A 146 12.49 -3.00 -11.41
CA GLU A 146 11.82 -2.80 -12.69
C GLU A 146 12.37 -1.54 -13.38
N ALA A 147 12.12 -1.41 -14.67
CA ALA A 147 12.30 -0.12 -15.34
C ALA A 147 11.35 0.90 -14.74
N GLY A 148 11.85 2.08 -14.39
CA GLY A 148 11.03 3.17 -13.88
C GLY A 148 10.20 3.87 -14.97
N ASP A 149 9.61 5.00 -14.60
CA ASP A 149 8.65 5.72 -15.43
C ASP A 149 9.26 6.25 -16.75
N THR A 150 10.58 6.51 -16.76
CA THR A 150 11.29 6.96 -17.96
C THR A 150 12.29 5.91 -18.42
N PHE A 151 12.10 5.44 -19.66
CA PHE A 151 13.02 4.54 -20.33
C PHE A 151 13.35 5.06 -21.74
N THR A 152 14.54 5.64 -21.90
CA THR A 152 15.04 6.09 -23.20
C THR A 152 16.50 5.67 -23.38
N VAL A 153 16.99 5.68 -24.61
CA VAL A 153 18.41 5.37 -24.90
C VAL A 153 19.32 6.33 -24.14
N GLY A 154 20.15 5.78 -23.25
CA GLY A 154 21.09 6.55 -22.42
C GLY A 154 20.50 7.20 -21.18
N ARG A 155 19.22 6.99 -20.89
CA ARG A 155 18.57 7.44 -19.66
C ARG A 155 17.44 6.49 -19.30
N PHE A 156 17.50 5.90 -18.12
CA PHE A 156 16.37 5.20 -17.55
C PHE A 156 16.32 5.40 -16.03
N ASP A 157 15.11 5.42 -15.53
CA ASP A 157 14.81 5.40 -14.11
C ASP A 157 14.77 3.93 -13.64
N ALA A 158 15.15 3.67 -12.42
CA ALA A 158 14.96 2.36 -11.79
C ALA A 158 13.88 2.44 -10.72
N LYS A 159 13.02 1.44 -10.70
CA LYS A 159 11.97 1.29 -9.72
C LYS A 159 12.24 0.06 -8.86
N PHE A 160 12.54 0.28 -7.61
CA PHE A 160 12.78 -0.76 -6.63
C PHE A 160 11.47 -1.08 -5.91
N VAL A 161 11.12 -2.37 -5.87
CA VAL A 161 9.96 -2.84 -5.12
C VAL A 161 10.45 -3.35 -3.78
N LEU A 162 9.98 -2.71 -2.71
CA LEU A 162 10.33 -3.05 -1.33
C LEU A 162 9.13 -3.69 -0.64
N LYS A 163 9.41 -4.78 0.09
CA LYS A 163 8.49 -5.45 0.98
C LYS A 163 8.82 -5.06 2.43
N TYR A 164 7.78 -4.82 3.22
CA TYR A 164 7.90 -4.79 4.67
C TYR A 164 7.54 -6.17 5.22
N ASP A 165 8.43 -6.78 5.99
CA ASP A 165 8.33 -8.19 6.38
C ASP A 165 7.24 -8.47 7.44
N SER A 166 6.80 -7.43 8.15
CA SER A 166 5.79 -7.53 9.21
C SER A 166 4.47 -6.92 8.78
N VAL A 167 3.39 -7.44 9.35
CA VAL A 167 2.07 -6.80 9.27
C VAL A 167 2.07 -5.55 10.13
N VAL A 168 1.56 -4.44 9.60
CA VAL A 168 1.43 -3.18 10.31
C VAL A 168 0.03 -3.09 10.91
N ALA A 169 -0.06 -3.12 12.25
CA ALA A 169 -1.34 -3.04 12.94
C ALA A 169 -1.97 -1.63 12.84
N PRO A 170 -3.29 -1.50 13.08
CA PRO A 170 -3.93 -0.19 13.13
C PRO A 170 -3.26 0.76 14.15
N GLY A 171 -2.88 1.94 13.68
CA GLY A 171 -2.20 2.95 14.50
C GLY A 171 -0.71 2.71 14.70
N GLU A 172 -0.13 1.69 14.07
CA GLU A 172 1.30 1.40 14.09
C GLU A 172 1.97 1.87 12.80
N ASP A 173 3.29 2.00 12.86
CA ASP A 173 4.15 2.48 11.81
C ASP A 173 5.12 1.40 11.35
N THR A 174 5.60 1.51 10.10
CA THR A 174 6.81 0.78 9.70
C THR A 174 8.05 1.42 10.32
N SER A 175 9.18 0.72 10.34
CA SER A 175 10.46 1.41 10.43
C SER A 175 10.65 2.33 9.22
N PRO A 176 11.48 3.38 9.29
CA PRO A 176 11.90 4.12 8.09
C PRO A 176 12.46 3.17 7.03
N MET A 177 12.12 3.40 5.75
CA MET A 177 12.65 2.55 4.65
C MET A 177 14.16 2.65 4.54
N PHE A 178 14.70 3.82 4.79
CA PHE A 178 16.13 4.15 4.90
C PHE A 178 16.28 5.47 5.64
N THR A 179 17.50 5.82 6.06
CA THR A 179 17.71 7.03 6.89
C THR A 179 18.49 8.12 6.19
N GLN A 180 18.95 7.88 4.97
CA GLN A 180 19.78 8.84 4.25
C GLN A 180 19.73 8.61 2.75
N VAL A 181 20.13 9.62 2.00
CA VAL A 181 20.46 9.55 0.57
C VAL A 181 21.84 10.14 0.35
N LYS A 182 22.71 9.39 -0.34
CA LYS A 182 24.07 9.80 -0.67
C LYS A 182 24.16 10.22 -2.13
N ILE A 183 24.61 11.43 -2.38
CA ILE A 183 24.85 11.89 -3.75
C ILE A 183 26.26 11.46 -4.17
N PRO A 184 26.43 10.72 -5.29
CA PRO A 184 27.73 10.24 -5.73
C PRO A 184 28.71 11.39 -5.96
N VAL A 185 29.95 11.24 -5.51
CA VAL A 185 31.04 12.22 -5.79
C VAL A 185 31.37 12.34 -7.28
N GLY A 186 31.08 11.31 -8.08
CA GLY A 186 31.34 11.25 -9.52
C GLY A 186 30.26 11.90 -10.39
N ILE A 187 29.18 12.44 -9.80
CA ILE A 187 28.18 13.19 -10.56
C ILE A 187 28.80 14.49 -11.04
N ASP A 188 28.82 14.69 -12.36
CA ASP A 188 29.25 15.94 -12.99
C ASP A 188 28.05 16.88 -13.24
N ASN A 189 28.33 18.13 -13.62
CA ASN A 189 27.30 19.13 -13.88
C ASN A 189 26.36 18.76 -15.03
N ALA A 190 26.78 17.90 -15.96
CA ALA A 190 25.93 17.45 -17.08
C ALA A 190 24.89 16.43 -16.61
N ASN A 191 25.23 15.64 -15.60
CA ASN A 191 24.39 14.56 -15.05
C ASN A 191 23.62 15.00 -13.81
N ALA A 192 24.11 16.00 -13.06
CA ALA A 192 23.47 16.50 -11.83
C ALA A 192 22.04 17.01 -12.09
N ALA A 193 21.80 17.68 -13.21
CA ALA A 193 20.48 18.18 -13.57
C ALA A 193 19.45 17.09 -13.90
N SER A 194 19.88 15.85 -14.12
CA SER A 194 19.01 14.72 -14.45
C SER A 194 18.72 13.80 -13.26
N PHE A 195 19.50 13.87 -12.18
CA PHE A 195 19.19 13.27 -10.88
C PHE A 195 18.47 14.31 -10.04
N ASN A 196 17.15 14.34 -10.14
CA ASN A 196 16.34 15.38 -9.53
C ASN A 196 15.20 14.85 -8.66
N GLU A 197 14.96 13.53 -8.64
CA GLU A 197 13.84 12.99 -7.90
C GLU A 197 14.10 11.55 -7.42
N ILE A 198 13.77 11.30 -6.17
CA ILE A 198 13.48 9.98 -5.62
C ILE A 198 12.02 9.98 -5.22
N LYS A 199 11.18 9.30 -6.00
CA LYS A 199 9.75 9.21 -5.74
C LYS A 199 9.43 7.91 -5.05
N ILE A 200 8.75 8.01 -3.90
CA ILE A 200 8.32 6.86 -3.11
C ILE A 200 6.79 6.77 -3.16
N VAL A 201 6.29 5.57 -3.43
CA VAL A 201 4.85 5.27 -3.39
C VAL A 201 4.65 4.07 -2.48
N ALA A 202 3.88 4.22 -1.43
CA ALA A 202 3.47 3.13 -0.55
C ALA A 202 2.10 2.59 -0.97
N GLN A 203 1.93 1.28 -0.82
CA GLN A 203 0.70 0.54 -1.05
C GLN A 203 0.46 -0.39 0.12
N ALA A 204 -0.79 -0.59 0.49
CA ALA A 204 -1.14 -1.51 1.56
C ALA A 204 -2.35 -2.37 1.18
N VAL A 205 -2.30 -3.64 1.58
CA VAL A 205 -3.38 -4.60 1.42
C VAL A 205 -3.71 -5.18 2.79
N GLN A 206 -5.00 -5.29 3.14
CA GLN A 206 -5.40 -5.88 4.40
C GLN A 206 -4.82 -7.29 4.57
N GLU A 207 -4.41 -7.63 5.80
CA GLU A 207 -3.97 -8.97 6.14
C GLU A 207 -5.11 -9.99 6.05
N ASN A 208 -6.30 -9.60 6.53
CA ASN A 208 -7.45 -10.49 6.58
C ASN A 208 -7.86 -11.00 5.19
N GLY A 209 -7.80 -12.31 5.02
CA GLY A 209 -8.13 -12.99 3.76
C GLY A 209 -6.92 -13.48 2.98
N PHE A 210 -5.70 -13.20 3.45
CA PHE A 210 -4.45 -13.64 2.83
C PHE A 210 -3.54 -14.28 3.88
N GLU A 211 -2.82 -15.33 3.49
CA GLU A 211 -1.87 -16.01 4.38
C GLU A 211 -0.49 -15.38 4.35
N THR A 212 -0.14 -14.76 3.21
CA THR A 212 1.18 -14.16 2.99
C THR A 212 1.08 -12.78 2.33
N TRP A 213 2.18 -12.02 2.41
CA TRP A 213 2.34 -10.76 1.70
C TRP A 213 2.21 -10.97 0.18
N GLU A 214 2.78 -12.06 -0.34
CA GLU A 214 2.77 -12.42 -1.75
C GLU A 214 1.33 -12.65 -2.24
N ASP A 215 0.54 -13.45 -1.53
CA ASP A 215 -0.88 -13.70 -1.88
C ASP A 215 -1.69 -12.40 -1.91
N ALA A 216 -1.42 -11.49 -0.96
CA ALA A 216 -2.13 -10.22 -0.88
C ALA A 216 -1.80 -9.31 -2.07
N PHE A 217 -0.53 -9.19 -2.44
CA PHE A 217 -0.13 -8.34 -3.54
C PHE A 217 -0.35 -8.96 -4.92
N ASP A 218 -0.31 -10.28 -5.07
CA ASP A 218 -0.74 -10.97 -6.30
C ASP A 218 -2.22 -10.69 -6.57
N ALA A 219 -3.08 -10.79 -5.57
CA ALA A 219 -4.48 -10.44 -5.71
C ALA A 219 -4.71 -8.94 -6.01
N PHE A 220 -3.91 -8.06 -5.40
CA PHE A 220 -3.97 -6.62 -5.65
C PHE A 220 -3.55 -6.27 -7.09
N ASP A 221 -2.54 -6.93 -7.63
CA ASP A 221 -2.00 -6.72 -8.97
C ASP A 221 -2.84 -7.44 -10.06
N GLY A 222 -3.80 -8.29 -9.66
CA GLY A 222 -4.72 -9.00 -10.55
C GLY A 222 -4.13 -10.26 -11.17
N ASN A 223 -3.19 -10.90 -10.49
CA ASN A 223 -2.53 -12.14 -10.89
C ASN A 223 -3.23 -13.37 -10.29
#